data_1ec5b1a99900464b7622d053ae758219
#
_entry.id   1ec5b1a99900464b7622d053ae758219
#
_cell.length_a   1.000
_cell.length_b   1.000
_cell.length_c   1.000
_cell.angle_alpha   90.00
_cell.angle_beta   90.00
_cell.angle_gamma   90.00
#
_symmetry.space_group_name_H-M   'P 1'
#
loop_
_entity.id
_entity.type
_entity.pdbx_description
1 polymer ?
#
loop_
_entity_poly.entity_id
_entity_poly.type
_entity_poly.pdbx_seq_one_letter_code
_entity_poly.pdbx_strand_id
1 'polypeptide(L)'
;ELLVTELRYRSDLGPGEALDGALAEVLPRLSGAFSLVLADRDRIIGVRDPNGFRPLCLGRLDGGWVLASETPALDVVGAHMVRELDPGEVLVVDDTGCRSFHPFQEAAVDPRLCLFEFVYFARPDSMLYGQTVHQARVRMGEALASQAPAEADLVMGVPESGIPAAEGFARASGIPYGQGLVKNRYIGRSFIAPTQSLRAATVRMKLNPLRENLVDQRLVVVDDS
;
A
#
# COMPACT_ATOMS: atom_id res chain seq x y z
N GLU A 1 -1.41 -21.79 13.98
CA GLU A 1 -1.84 -23.10 14.54
C GLU A 1 -2.57 -23.96 13.49
N LEU A 2 -3.61 -23.46 12.78
CA LEU A 2 -4.35 -24.22 11.77
C LEU A 2 -3.42 -24.85 10.72
N LEU A 3 -2.52 -24.05 10.13
CA LEU A 3 -1.59 -24.54 9.11
C LEU A 3 -0.66 -25.66 9.66
N VAL A 4 -0.15 -25.48 10.87
CA VAL A 4 0.68 -26.49 11.52
C VAL A 4 -0.08 -27.80 11.78
N THR A 5 -1.35 -27.68 12.15
CA THR A 5 -2.21 -28.85 12.36
C THR A 5 -2.43 -29.59 11.05
N GLU A 6 -2.78 -28.89 9.97
CA GLU A 6 -2.99 -29.51 8.66
C GLU A 6 -1.71 -30.13 8.07
N LEU A 7 -0.55 -29.53 8.31
CA LEU A 7 0.74 -30.10 7.94
C LEU A 7 1.04 -31.43 8.66
N ARG A 8 0.66 -31.54 9.94
CA ARG A 8 0.82 -32.80 10.70
C ARG A 8 -0.04 -33.92 10.13
N TYR A 9 -1.26 -33.63 9.67
CA TYR A 9 -2.12 -34.63 9.03
C TYR A 9 -1.63 -35.09 7.67
N ARG A 10 -0.69 -34.36 7.04
CA ARG A 10 -0.13 -34.66 5.72
C ARG A 10 1.35 -35.07 5.78
N SER A 11 1.77 -35.60 6.91
CA SER A 11 3.17 -36.00 7.14
C SER A 11 3.66 -37.15 6.26
N ASP A 12 2.75 -37.87 5.61
CA ASP A 12 3.01 -38.93 4.63
C ASP A 12 3.29 -38.42 3.22
N LEU A 13 2.99 -37.17 2.92
CA LEU A 13 3.26 -36.52 1.65
C LEU A 13 4.67 -35.88 1.63
N GLY A 14 5.16 -35.64 0.42
CA GLY A 14 6.37 -34.83 0.25
C GLY A 14 6.16 -33.42 0.82
N PRO A 15 7.22 -32.78 1.36
CA PRO A 15 7.07 -31.48 2.04
C PRO A 15 6.33 -30.42 1.22
N GLY A 16 6.57 -30.39 -0.11
CA GLY A 16 5.91 -29.47 -1.01
C GLY A 16 4.42 -29.74 -1.18
N GLU A 17 4.04 -30.98 -1.42
CA GLU A 17 2.65 -31.40 -1.55
C GLU A 17 1.87 -31.23 -0.25
N ALA A 18 2.51 -31.51 0.88
CA ALA A 18 1.93 -31.32 2.21
C ALA A 18 1.58 -29.87 2.45
N LEU A 19 2.48 -28.93 2.11
CA LEU A 19 2.23 -27.49 2.30
C LEU A 19 1.17 -26.95 1.35
N ASP A 20 1.20 -27.32 0.09
CA ASP A 20 0.19 -26.88 -0.89
C ASP A 20 -1.22 -27.39 -0.51
N GLY A 21 -1.32 -28.67 -0.11
CA GLY A 21 -2.57 -29.24 0.40
C GLY A 21 -3.05 -28.61 1.69
N ALA A 22 -2.14 -28.30 2.62
CA ALA A 22 -2.49 -27.60 3.86
C ALA A 22 -2.95 -26.17 3.60
N LEU A 23 -2.32 -25.46 2.67
CA LEU A 23 -2.77 -24.12 2.26
C LEU A 23 -4.15 -24.18 1.59
N ALA A 24 -4.39 -25.14 0.71
CA ALA A 24 -5.67 -25.30 0.05
C ALA A 24 -6.82 -25.53 1.04
N GLU A 25 -6.57 -26.20 2.16
CA GLU A 25 -7.58 -26.47 3.20
C GLU A 25 -7.75 -25.30 4.18
N VAL A 26 -6.66 -24.63 4.54
CA VAL A 26 -6.66 -23.59 5.58
C VAL A 26 -7.11 -22.23 5.06
N LEU A 27 -6.65 -21.83 3.85
CA LEU A 27 -6.90 -20.51 3.33
C LEU A 27 -8.39 -20.15 3.19
N PRO A 28 -9.28 -21.07 2.71
CA PRO A 28 -10.72 -20.78 2.65
C PRO A 28 -11.39 -20.55 4.02
N ARG A 29 -10.74 -20.94 5.11
CA ARG A 29 -11.21 -20.76 6.49
C ARG A 29 -10.78 -19.44 7.10
N LEU A 30 -9.87 -18.72 6.45
CA LEU A 30 -9.42 -17.40 6.89
C LEU A 30 -10.40 -16.34 6.40
N SER A 31 -10.70 -15.38 7.25
CA SER A 31 -11.50 -14.21 6.90
C SER A 31 -10.72 -12.93 7.15
N GLY A 32 -11.01 -11.89 6.35
CA GLY A 32 -10.37 -10.59 6.45
C GLY A 32 -9.38 -10.31 5.32
N ALA A 33 -8.69 -9.20 5.42
CA ALA A 33 -7.70 -8.75 4.43
C ALA A 33 -6.31 -9.30 4.80
N PHE A 34 -5.69 -10.01 3.87
CA PHE A 34 -4.32 -10.51 4.06
C PHE A 34 -3.56 -10.67 2.75
N SER A 35 -2.26 -10.38 2.80
CA SER A 35 -1.28 -10.85 1.84
C SER A 35 -0.16 -11.52 2.61
N LEU A 36 0.15 -12.76 2.24
CA LEU A 36 1.13 -13.59 2.95
C LEU A 36 2.28 -13.93 2.02
N VAL A 37 3.48 -13.95 2.58
CA VAL A 37 4.64 -14.57 1.94
C VAL A 37 5.16 -15.63 2.90
N LEU A 38 5.25 -16.86 2.39
CA LEU A 38 5.81 -18.00 3.10
C LEU A 38 7.08 -18.47 2.40
N ALA A 39 8.00 -19.00 3.16
CA ALA A 39 9.19 -19.66 2.64
C ALA A 39 9.25 -21.09 3.15
N ASP A 40 9.53 -21.98 2.24
CA ASP A 40 9.89 -23.36 2.49
C ASP A 40 11.37 -23.53 2.13
N ARG A 41 11.90 -24.75 2.23
CA ARG A 41 13.32 -25.04 1.98
C ARG A 41 13.77 -24.58 0.60
N ASP A 42 12.97 -24.84 -0.42
CA ASP A 42 13.34 -24.69 -1.83
C ASP A 42 12.34 -23.80 -2.61
N ARG A 43 11.40 -23.12 -1.90
CA ARG A 43 10.33 -22.33 -2.52
C ARG A 43 9.95 -21.11 -1.72
N ILE A 44 9.41 -20.12 -2.43
CA ILE A 44 8.64 -19.02 -1.86
C ILE A 44 7.20 -19.08 -2.36
N ILE A 45 6.25 -18.72 -1.51
CA ILE A 45 4.83 -18.78 -1.80
C ILE A 45 4.21 -17.44 -1.46
N GLY A 46 3.53 -16.84 -2.45
CA GLY A 46 2.71 -15.66 -2.27
C GLY A 46 1.23 -16.02 -2.20
N VAL A 47 0.51 -15.44 -1.25
CA VAL A 47 -0.94 -15.64 -1.11
C VAL A 47 -1.62 -14.29 -1.03
N ARG A 48 -2.65 -14.08 -1.82
CA ARG A 48 -3.50 -12.90 -1.75
C ARG A 48 -4.92 -13.30 -1.34
N ASP A 49 -5.55 -12.51 -0.45
CA ASP A 49 -6.93 -12.78 0.00
C ASP A 49 -7.93 -12.73 -1.16
N PRO A 50 -9.12 -13.35 -1.04
CA PRO A 50 -10.08 -13.46 -2.14
C PRO A 50 -10.69 -12.12 -2.58
N ASN A 51 -10.56 -11.06 -1.78
CA ASN A 51 -10.96 -9.71 -2.17
C ASN A 51 -9.79 -8.90 -2.74
N GLY A 52 -8.54 -9.34 -2.53
CA GLY A 52 -7.34 -8.64 -2.97
C GLY A 52 -7.17 -7.26 -2.32
N PHE A 53 -7.59 -7.10 -1.07
CA PHE A 53 -7.53 -5.81 -0.38
C PHE A 53 -6.11 -5.26 -0.27
N ARG A 54 -5.16 -6.13 0.08
CA ARG A 54 -3.76 -5.72 0.23
C ARG A 54 -2.97 -6.12 -1.01
N PRO A 55 -2.11 -5.22 -1.51
CA PRO A 55 -1.32 -5.51 -2.69
C PRO A 55 -0.28 -6.61 -2.44
N LEU A 56 0.01 -7.37 -3.48
CA LEU A 56 1.13 -8.29 -3.55
C LEU A 56 1.54 -8.42 -5.01
N CYS A 57 2.81 -8.20 -5.30
CA CYS A 57 3.35 -8.25 -6.65
C CYS A 57 4.52 -9.21 -6.79
N LEU A 58 4.65 -9.76 -8.00
CA LEU A 58 5.74 -10.59 -8.44
C LEU A 58 6.70 -9.78 -9.27
N GLY A 59 7.98 -9.83 -8.94
CA GLY A 59 9.08 -9.26 -9.70
C GLY A 59 10.05 -10.32 -10.18
N ARG A 60 10.74 -10.01 -11.29
CA ARG A 60 11.82 -10.81 -11.85
C ARG A 60 13.16 -10.15 -11.57
N LEU A 61 14.07 -10.91 -11.00
CA LEU A 61 15.47 -10.56 -10.83
C LEU A 61 16.31 -11.48 -11.70
N ASP A 62 17.53 -11.08 -12.10
CA ASP A 62 18.43 -11.96 -12.81
C ASP A 62 18.71 -13.23 -11.99
N GLY A 63 18.29 -14.37 -12.53
CA GLY A 63 18.40 -15.66 -11.88
C GLY A 63 17.39 -15.96 -10.77
N GLY A 64 16.38 -15.11 -10.53
CA GLY A 64 15.45 -15.33 -9.43
C GLY A 64 14.13 -14.57 -9.53
N TRP A 65 13.35 -14.67 -8.46
CA TRP A 65 12.04 -14.04 -8.31
C TRP A 65 11.93 -13.30 -6.99
N VAL A 66 11.10 -12.29 -6.94
CA VAL A 66 10.84 -11.49 -5.74
C VAL A 66 9.33 -11.35 -5.54
N LEU A 67 8.86 -11.56 -4.32
CA LEU A 67 7.51 -11.21 -3.90
C LEU A 67 7.58 -9.98 -2.99
N ALA A 68 6.79 -8.96 -3.26
CA ALA A 68 6.74 -7.75 -2.47
C ALA A 68 5.31 -7.19 -2.41
N SER A 69 5.01 -6.44 -1.35
CA SER A 69 3.73 -5.76 -1.23
C SER A 69 3.61 -4.56 -2.16
N GLU A 70 4.74 -3.90 -2.50
CA GLU A 70 4.75 -2.67 -3.32
C GLU A 70 5.91 -2.70 -4.32
N THR A 71 5.69 -2.10 -5.49
CA THR A 71 6.69 -2.04 -6.57
C THR A 71 8.00 -1.33 -6.19
N PRO A 72 8.03 -0.29 -5.32
CA PRO A 72 9.29 0.30 -4.88
C PRO A 72 10.24 -0.67 -4.17
N ALA A 73 9.71 -1.74 -3.58
CA ALA A 73 10.56 -2.78 -2.98
C ALA A 73 11.27 -3.61 -4.07
N LEU A 74 10.66 -3.78 -5.23
CA LEU A 74 11.28 -4.40 -6.40
C LEU A 74 12.39 -3.52 -6.96
N ASP A 75 12.14 -2.21 -7.08
CA ASP A 75 13.11 -1.23 -7.59
C ASP A 75 14.39 -1.20 -6.74
N VAL A 76 14.24 -1.25 -5.40
CA VAL A 76 15.37 -1.24 -4.45
C VAL A 76 16.31 -2.42 -4.66
N VAL A 77 15.78 -3.59 -5.03
CA VAL A 77 16.62 -4.79 -5.28
C VAL A 77 16.98 -4.97 -6.75
N GLY A 78 16.56 -4.04 -7.63
CA GLY A 78 16.81 -4.12 -9.07
C GLY A 78 15.96 -5.16 -9.80
N ALA A 79 14.83 -5.53 -9.25
CA ALA A 79 13.88 -6.44 -9.88
C ALA A 79 12.88 -5.69 -10.76
N HIS A 80 12.46 -6.31 -11.85
CA HIS A 80 11.41 -5.78 -12.73
C HIS A 80 10.06 -6.38 -12.34
N MET A 81 9.04 -5.51 -12.20
CA MET A 81 7.67 -5.97 -11.96
C MET A 81 7.17 -6.84 -13.12
N VAL A 82 6.65 -8.00 -12.80
CA VAL A 82 6.00 -8.92 -13.76
C VAL A 82 4.50 -8.70 -13.75
N ARG A 83 3.87 -8.81 -12.59
CA ARG A 83 2.43 -8.59 -12.39
C ARG A 83 2.07 -8.47 -10.90
N GLU A 84 0.90 -7.99 -10.63
CA GLU A 84 0.24 -8.22 -9.34
C GLU A 84 -0.29 -9.67 -9.27
N LEU A 85 -0.40 -10.23 -8.07
CA LEU A 85 -1.12 -11.47 -7.84
C LEU A 85 -2.63 -11.20 -7.91
N ASP A 86 -3.37 -12.12 -8.49
CA ASP A 86 -4.83 -12.01 -8.54
C ASP A 86 -5.47 -12.23 -7.16
N PRO A 87 -6.64 -11.64 -6.89
CA PRO A 87 -7.41 -11.94 -5.69
C PRO A 87 -7.68 -13.45 -5.59
N GLY A 88 -7.41 -14.02 -4.42
CA GLY A 88 -7.57 -15.46 -4.17
C GLY A 88 -6.47 -16.35 -4.73
N GLU A 89 -5.42 -15.79 -5.31
CA GLU A 89 -4.31 -16.53 -5.88
C GLU A 89 -3.32 -17.01 -4.81
N VAL A 90 -2.85 -18.23 -4.97
CA VAL A 90 -1.64 -18.77 -4.33
C VAL A 90 -0.60 -18.99 -5.42
N LEU A 91 0.46 -18.22 -5.39
CA LEU A 91 1.60 -18.34 -6.30
C LEU A 91 2.73 -19.08 -5.61
N VAL A 92 3.18 -20.16 -6.20
CA VAL A 92 4.36 -20.92 -5.77
C VAL A 92 5.49 -20.69 -6.76
N VAL A 93 6.64 -20.33 -6.22
CA VAL A 93 7.87 -20.11 -6.98
C VAL A 93 8.96 -21.03 -6.47
N ASP A 94 9.55 -21.80 -7.35
CA ASP A 94 10.65 -22.73 -7.10
C ASP A 94 11.70 -22.69 -8.23
N ASP A 95 12.65 -23.60 -8.22
CA ASP A 95 13.70 -23.71 -9.25
C ASP A 95 13.16 -24.13 -10.64
N THR A 96 11.94 -24.70 -10.70
CA THR A 96 11.27 -25.05 -11.95
C THR A 96 10.49 -23.89 -12.57
N GLY A 97 10.23 -22.82 -11.78
CA GLY A 97 9.53 -21.61 -12.22
C GLY A 97 8.40 -21.19 -11.30
N CYS A 98 7.35 -20.63 -11.90
CA CYS A 98 6.17 -20.13 -11.20
C CYS A 98 4.93 -20.96 -11.57
N ARG A 99 4.15 -21.35 -10.58
CA ARG A 99 2.82 -21.94 -10.77
C ARG A 99 1.83 -21.36 -9.79
N SER A 100 0.56 -21.30 -10.18
CA SER A 100 -0.51 -20.78 -9.33
C SER A 100 -1.62 -21.80 -9.14
N PHE A 101 -2.30 -21.70 -7.99
CA PHE A 101 -3.57 -22.38 -7.76
C PHE A 101 -4.52 -21.46 -6.96
N HIS A 102 -5.82 -21.77 -6.99
CA HIS A 102 -6.88 -20.96 -6.40
C HIS A 102 -7.70 -21.82 -5.44
N PRO A 103 -7.40 -21.76 -4.13
CA PRO A 103 -8.07 -22.62 -3.13
C PRO A 103 -9.48 -22.13 -2.76
N PHE A 104 -9.81 -20.87 -3.04
CA PHE A 104 -11.10 -20.29 -2.72
C PHE A 104 -12.17 -20.70 -3.74
N GLN A 105 -13.39 -20.87 -3.29
CA GLN A 105 -14.52 -21.05 -4.20
C GLN A 105 -14.68 -19.80 -5.07
N GLU A 106 -15.01 -19.99 -6.34
CA GLU A 106 -15.16 -18.87 -7.30
C GLU A 106 -16.14 -17.79 -6.79
N ALA A 107 -17.24 -18.19 -6.17
CA ALA A 107 -18.23 -17.27 -5.57
C ALA A 107 -17.70 -16.47 -4.37
N ALA A 108 -16.58 -16.88 -3.77
CA ALA A 108 -15.95 -16.17 -2.66
C ALA A 108 -14.90 -15.15 -3.14
N VAL A 109 -14.48 -15.22 -4.40
CA VAL A 109 -13.52 -14.28 -4.99
C VAL A 109 -14.29 -13.06 -5.50
N ASP A 110 -14.20 -11.97 -4.76
CA ASP A 110 -14.89 -10.71 -5.05
C ASP A 110 -13.87 -9.56 -4.96
N PRO A 111 -13.21 -9.21 -6.08
CA PRO A 111 -12.15 -8.21 -6.09
C PRO A 111 -12.65 -6.86 -5.58
N ARG A 112 -12.00 -6.34 -4.54
CA ARG A 112 -12.35 -5.07 -3.90
C ARG A 112 -11.13 -4.22 -3.68
N LEU A 113 -11.06 -3.14 -4.42
CA LEU A 113 -9.99 -2.17 -4.24
C LEU A 113 -10.12 -1.46 -2.89
N CYS A 114 -9.07 -1.49 -2.09
CA CYS A 114 -8.97 -0.64 -0.93
C CYS A 114 -8.59 0.79 -1.36
N LEU A 115 -9.53 1.72 -1.32
CA LEU A 115 -9.28 3.11 -1.69
C LEU A 115 -8.15 3.74 -0.85
N PHE A 116 -8.00 3.34 0.40
CA PHE A 116 -6.95 3.83 1.28
C PHE A 116 -5.52 3.47 0.83
N GLU A 117 -5.35 2.47 -0.03
CA GLU A 117 -4.04 2.24 -0.65
C GLU A 117 -3.64 3.44 -1.51
N PHE A 118 -4.57 3.99 -2.29
CA PHE A 118 -4.30 5.19 -3.08
C PHE A 118 -4.24 6.47 -2.24
N VAL A 119 -5.14 6.62 -1.27
CA VAL A 119 -5.23 7.87 -0.48
C VAL A 119 -4.02 8.01 0.44
N TYR A 120 -3.65 6.93 1.16
CA TYR A 120 -2.71 7.04 2.27
C TYR A 120 -1.65 5.94 2.37
N PHE A 121 -2.03 4.63 2.23
CA PHE A 121 -1.14 3.55 2.66
C PHE A 121 0.06 3.34 1.74
N ALA A 122 -0.18 3.25 0.42
CA ALA A 122 0.88 2.99 -0.53
C ALA A 122 1.83 4.19 -0.69
N ARG A 123 3.07 3.90 -0.98
CA ARG A 123 4.04 4.95 -1.31
C ARG A 123 3.63 5.65 -2.61
N PRO A 124 3.93 6.94 -2.78
CA PRO A 124 3.57 7.68 -4.01
C PRO A 124 4.16 7.07 -5.29
N ASP A 125 5.33 6.47 -5.18
CA ASP A 125 6.05 5.83 -6.28
C ASP A 125 5.58 4.39 -6.57
N SER A 126 4.65 3.85 -5.78
CA SER A 126 4.04 2.54 -6.03
C SER A 126 3.15 2.55 -7.27
N MET A 127 3.17 1.44 -8.01
CA MET A 127 2.21 1.15 -9.06
C MET A 127 1.18 0.15 -8.55
N LEU A 128 -0.10 0.50 -8.64
CA LEU A 128 -1.23 -0.35 -8.26
C LEU A 128 -2.27 -0.31 -9.39
N TYR A 129 -2.76 -1.47 -9.80
CA TYR A 129 -3.77 -1.60 -10.86
C TYR A 129 -3.42 -0.81 -12.13
N GLY A 130 -2.14 -0.85 -12.52
CA GLY A 130 -1.64 -0.22 -13.74
C GLY A 130 -1.51 1.31 -13.70
N GLN A 131 -1.61 1.94 -12.51
CA GLN A 131 -1.40 3.38 -12.35
C GLN A 131 -0.53 3.70 -11.13
N THR A 132 0.24 4.78 -11.21
CA THR A 132 1.04 5.23 -10.07
C THR A 132 0.14 5.89 -9.02
N VAL A 133 0.43 5.63 -7.75
CA VAL A 133 -0.27 6.24 -6.62
C VAL A 133 -0.15 7.77 -6.65
N HIS A 134 1.02 8.29 -7.02
CA HIS A 134 1.23 9.73 -7.17
C HIS A 134 0.24 10.36 -8.16
N GLN A 135 0.10 9.80 -9.36
CA GLN A 135 -0.84 10.32 -10.36
C GLN A 135 -2.30 10.20 -9.92
N ALA A 136 -2.65 9.14 -9.19
CA ALA A 136 -3.99 9.01 -8.63
C ALA A 136 -4.27 10.14 -7.62
N ARG A 137 -3.33 10.42 -6.71
CA ARG A 137 -3.46 11.54 -5.75
C ARG A 137 -3.53 12.91 -6.42
N VAL A 138 -2.72 13.14 -7.45
CA VAL A 138 -2.82 14.38 -8.24
C VAL A 138 -4.22 14.56 -8.84
N ARG A 139 -4.78 13.50 -9.47
CA ARG A 139 -6.14 13.56 -10.02
C ARG A 139 -7.21 13.75 -8.95
N MET A 140 -7.03 13.19 -7.75
CA MET A 140 -7.93 13.45 -6.61
C MET A 140 -7.92 14.93 -6.24
N GLY A 141 -6.75 15.56 -6.22
CA GLY A 141 -6.61 16.99 -5.97
C GLY A 141 -7.25 17.87 -7.06
N GLU A 142 -7.07 17.51 -8.34
CA GLU A 142 -7.71 18.19 -9.45
C GLU A 142 -9.25 18.12 -9.35
N ALA A 143 -9.78 16.95 -9.02
CA ALA A 143 -11.22 16.76 -8.80
C ALA A 143 -11.71 17.57 -7.59
N LEU A 144 -10.94 17.60 -6.50
CA LEU A 144 -11.27 18.36 -5.29
C LEU A 144 -11.37 19.86 -5.58
N ALA A 145 -10.47 20.42 -6.39
CA ALA A 145 -10.53 21.84 -6.78
C ALA A 145 -11.82 22.20 -7.51
N SER A 146 -12.36 21.25 -8.30
CA SER A 146 -13.64 21.44 -8.99
C SER A 146 -14.85 21.28 -8.06
N GLN A 147 -14.77 20.37 -7.08
CA GLN A 147 -15.85 20.09 -6.14
C GLN A 147 -15.92 21.12 -4.99
N ALA A 148 -14.79 21.63 -4.56
CA ALA A 148 -14.67 22.58 -3.46
C ALA A 148 -13.73 23.75 -3.85
N PRO A 149 -14.18 24.62 -4.78
CA PRO A 149 -13.41 25.78 -5.18
C PRO A 149 -13.19 26.72 -3.99
N ALA A 150 -12.01 27.31 -3.90
CA ALA A 150 -11.64 28.22 -2.82
C ALA A 150 -10.92 29.46 -3.36
N GLU A 151 -11.10 30.58 -2.66
CA GLU A 151 -10.31 31.80 -2.87
C GLU A 151 -9.16 31.84 -1.85
N ALA A 152 -7.95 31.66 -2.32
CA ALA A 152 -6.75 31.63 -1.49
C ALA A 152 -5.54 32.17 -2.26
N ASP A 153 -4.49 32.47 -1.49
CA ASP A 153 -3.25 33.00 -2.02
C ASP A 153 -2.21 31.88 -2.22
N LEU A 154 -2.37 30.76 -1.48
CA LEU A 154 -1.46 29.63 -1.54
C LEU A 154 -2.19 28.32 -1.28
N VAL A 155 -1.82 27.28 -2.03
CA VAL A 155 -2.18 25.87 -1.77
C VAL A 155 -0.98 25.16 -1.19
N MET A 156 -1.18 24.38 -0.12
CA MET A 156 -0.15 23.53 0.47
C MET A 156 -0.70 22.17 0.86
N GLY A 157 0.15 21.14 0.85
CA GLY A 157 -0.18 19.81 1.35
C GLY A 157 0.37 19.55 2.75
N VAL A 158 -0.35 18.76 3.54
CA VAL A 158 0.21 18.21 4.78
C VAL A 158 1.21 17.11 4.39
N PRO A 159 2.47 17.22 4.82
CA PRO A 159 3.48 16.26 4.44
C PRO A 159 3.27 14.88 5.10
N GLU A 160 3.46 13.79 4.36
CA GLU A 160 3.88 13.72 2.95
C GLU A 160 2.73 13.33 2.04
N SER A 161 1.68 12.70 2.57
CA SER A 161 0.56 12.12 1.82
C SER A 161 -0.29 13.15 1.07
N GLY A 162 -0.51 14.33 1.66
CA GLY A 162 -1.30 15.40 1.05
C GLY A 162 -0.61 16.17 -0.07
N ILE A 163 0.71 16.03 -0.23
CA ILE A 163 1.49 16.82 -1.21
C ILE A 163 1.00 16.62 -2.65
N PRO A 164 0.88 15.40 -3.20
CA PRO A 164 0.47 15.22 -4.60
C PRO A 164 -0.95 15.73 -4.87
N ALA A 165 -1.86 15.57 -3.90
CA ALA A 165 -3.22 16.10 -4.02
C ALA A 165 -3.24 17.64 -3.98
N ALA A 166 -2.41 18.27 -3.15
CA ALA A 166 -2.25 19.72 -3.14
C ALA A 166 -1.69 20.27 -4.46
N GLU A 167 -0.73 19.57 -5.06
CA GLU A 167 -0.22 19.91 -6.41
C GLU A 167 -1.31 19.82 -7.47
N GLY A 168 -2.15 18.78 -7.42
CA GLY A 168 -3.30 18.62 -8.32
C GLY A 168 -4.34 19.74 -8.12
N PHE A 169 -4.66 20.06 -6.88
CA PHE A 169 -5.56 21.17 -6.53
C PHE A 169 -5.05 22.50 -7.06
N ALA A 170 -3.78 22.83 -6.82
CA ALA A 170 -3.16 24.05 -7.29
C ALA A 170 -3.18 24.16 -8.81
N ARG A 171 -2.85 23.06 -9.51
CA ARG A 171 -2.88 23.01 -10.98
C ARG A 171 -4.26 23.29 -11.53
N ALA A 172 -5.32 22.72 -10.97
CA ALA A 172 -6.69 22.86 -11.45
C ALA A 172 -7.33 24.20 -11.06
N SER A 173 -7.01 24.72 -9.86
CA SER A 173 -7.56 25.99 -9.37
C SER A 173 -6.81 27.22 -9.90
N GLY A 174 -5.58 27.08 -10.37
CA GLY A 174 -4.69 28.20 -10.73
C GLY A 174 -4.10 28.95 -9.53
N ILE A 175 -4.36 28.52 -8.30
CA ILE A 175 -3.75 29.09 -7.09
C ILE A 175 -2.32 28.56 -6.98
N PRO A 176 -1.30 29.39 -6.64
CA PRO A 176 0.07 28.96 -6.50
C PRO A 176 0.24 27.84 -5.47
N TYR A 177 1.05 26.82 -5.81
CA TYR A 177 1.48 25.82 -4.85
C TYR A 177 2.72 26.27 -4.11
N GLY A 178 2.78 26.01 -2.78
CA GLY A 178 3.95 26.29 -1.96
C GLY A 178 4.06 25.36 -0.76
N GLN A 179 5.26 25.23 -0.25
CA GLN A 179 5.52 24.47 0.96
C GLN A 179 5.28 25.33 2.19
N GLY A 180 4.36 24.93 3.05
CA GLY A 180 4.05 25.62 4.30
C GLY A 180 4.46 24.85 5.56
N LEU A 181 4.69 23.54 5.44
CA LEU A 181 5.05 22.66 6.56
C LEU A 181 6.28 21.82 6.21
N VAL A 182 7.15 21.63 7.21
CA VAL A 182 8.27 20.70 7.15
C VAL A 182 8.07 19.59 8.16
N LYS A 183 8.15 18.34 7.70
CA LYS A 183 8.07 17.17 8.57
C LYS A 183 9.42 16.88 9.21
N ASN A 184 9.44 16.70 10.52
CA ASN A 184 10.61 16.25 11.24
C ASN A 184 10.91 14.78 10.91
N ARG A 185 12.04 14.52 10.24
CA ARG A 185 12.48 13.20 9.80
C ARG A 185 12.90 12.27 10.94
N TYR A 186 13.24 12.83 12.09
CA TYR A 186 13.70 12.07 13.26
C TYR A 186 12.55 11.54 14.13
N ILE A 187 11.32 12.01 13.87
CA ILE A 187 10.14 11.56 14.61
C ILE A 187 9.33 10.60 13.73
N GLY A 188 9.30 9.35 14.16
CA GLY A 188 8.53 8.29 13.52
C GLY A 188 7.01 8.43 13.73
N ARG A 189 6.26 7.34 13.47
CA ARG A 189 4.82 7.28 13.78
C ARG A 189 4.60 7.48 15.27
N SER A 190 3.82 8.50 15.62
CA SER A 190 3.37 8.73 16.99
C SER A 190 2.14 7.88 17.28
N PHE A 191 2.08 7.29 18.48
CA PHE A 191 0.85 6.69 18.98
C PHE A 191 -0.24 7.78 19.12
N ILE A 192 -1.51 7.35 19.04
CA ILE A 192 -2.65 8.24 19.29
C ILE A 192 -2.56 8.69 20.75
N ALA A 193 -2.26 9.96 20.97
CA ALA A 193 -2.15 10.50 22.31
C ALA A 193 -3.56 10.64 22.94
N PRO A 194 -3.74 10.21 24.19
CA PRO A 194 -5.06 10.18 24.83
C PRO A 194 -5.63 11.57 25.14
N THR A 195 -4.78 12.59 25.30
CA THR A 195 -5.22 13.95 25.65
C THR A 195 -4.93 14.95 24.54
N GLN A 196 -5.74 16.02 24.46
CA GLN A 196 -5.58 17.08 23.46
C GLN A 196 -4.22 17.81 23.60
N SER A 197 -3.74 18.02 24.82
CA SER A 197 -2.45 18.66 25.07
C SER A 197 -1.28 17.83 24.54
N LEU A 198 -1.31 16.52 24.73
CA LEU A 198 -0.31 15.59 24.20
C LEU A 198 -0.39 15.51 22.66
N ARG A 199 -1.60 15.55 22.08
CA ARG A 199 -1.75 15.60 20.62
C ARG A 199 -1.13 16.86 20.04
N ALA A 200 -1.42 18.03 20.63
CA ALA A 200 -0.85 19.32 20.21
C ALA A 200 0.68 19.34 20.34
N ALA A 201 1.23 18.78 21.42
CA ALA A 201 2.67 18.65 21.58
C ALA A 201 3.29 17.74 20.52
N THR A 202 2.65 16.59 20.23
CA THR A 202 3.10 15.68 19.20
C THR A 202 3.09 16.31 17.80
N VAL A 203 2.03 17.07 17.46
CA VAL A 203 1.97 17.78 16.17
C VAL A 203 3.10 18.80 16.05
N ARG A 204 3.35 19.59 17.11
CA ARG A 204 4.45 20.56 17.11
C ARG A 204 5.84 19.93 16.94
N MET A 205 6.05 18.76 17.49
CA MET A 205 7.32 18.02 17.29
C MET A 205 7.45 17.49 15.87
N LYS A 206 6.33 17.12 15.25
CA LYS A 206 6.28 16.42 13.97
C LYS A 206 6.29 17.36 12.77
N LEU A 207 5.59 18.49 12.87
CA LEU A 207 5.39 19.44 11.79
C LEU A 207 5.84 20.84 12.24
N ASN A 208 6.71 21.45 11.46
CA ASN A 208 7.18 22.80 11.70
C ASN A 208 6.73 23.75 10.57
N PRO A 209 6.06 24.88 10.88
CA PRO A 209 5.59 25.81 9.86
C PRO A 209 6.75 26.65 9.30
N LEU A 210 6.74 26.85 7.99
CA LEU A 210 7.56 27.84 7.28
C LEU A 210 6.84 29.19 7.33
N ARG A 211 7.10 29.96 8.38
CA ARG A 211 6.36 31.19 8.67
C ARG A 211 6.44 32.22 7.56
N GLU A 212 7.56 32.32 6.88
CA GLU A 212 7.79 33.22 5.75
C GLU A 212 6.85 32.97 4.57
N ASN A 213 6.35 31.73 4.42
CA ASN A 213 5.41 31.35 3.36
C ASN A 213 3.94 31.44 3.79
N LEU A 214 3.67 31.58 5.09
CA LEU A 214 2.32 31.44 5.64
C LEU A 214 1.72 32.74 6.21
N VAL A 215 2.59 33.66 6.69
CA VAL A 215 2.12 34.86 7.32
C VAL A 215 1.37 35.74 6.31
N ASP A 216 0.21 36.26 6.72
CA ASP A 216 -0.70 37.09 5.93
C ASP A 216 -1.22 36.43 4.62
N GLN A 217 -1.17 35.12 4.51
CA GLN A 217 -1.70 34.36 3.37
C GLN A 217 -3.03 33.65 3.72
N ARG A 218 -3.98 33.68 2.79
CA ARG A 218 -5.13 32.78 2.82
C ARG A 218 -4.70 31.43 2.24
N LEU A 219 -4.92 30.37 2.98
CA LEU A 219 -4.35 29.06 2.67
C LEU A 219 -5.44 28.05 2.33
N VAL A 220 -5.21 27.29 1.27
CA VAL A 220 -5.82 25.97 1.10
C VAL A 220 -4.84 24.93 1.62
N VAL A 221 -5.26 24.18 2.62
CA VAL A 221 -4.48 23.07 3.20
C VAL A 221 -5.12 21.76 2.79
N VAL A 222 -4.40 20.94 2.05
CA VAL A 222 -4.86 19.63 1.57
C VAL A 222 -4.26 18.53 2.44
N ASP A 223 -5.11 17.67 2.95
CA ASP A 223 -4.76 16.54 3.80
C ASP A 223 -5.56 15.29 3.40
N ASP A 224 -5.14 14.13 3.85
CA ASP A 224 -5.75 12.81 3.60
C ASP A 224 -6.68 12.33 4.74
N SER A 225 -6.86 13.15 5.75
CA SER A 225 -7.69 12.87 6.94
C SER A 225 -9.13 13.37 6.82
#